data_8d7a4c62837bdc96dad4a0a8a136a10f
#
_entry.id   8d7a4c62837bdc96dad4a0a8a136a10f
#
_cell.length_a   1.000
_cell.length_b   1.000
_cell.length_c   1.000
_cell.angle_alpha   90.00
_cell.angle_beta   90.00
_cell.angle_gamma   90.00
#
_symmetry.space_group_name_H-M   'P 1'
#
loop_
_entity.id
_entity.type
_entity.pdbx_description
1 polymer ?
#
loop_
_entity_poly.entity_id
_entity_poly.type
_entity_poly.pdbx_seq_one_letter_code
_entity_poly.pdbx_strand_id
1 'polypeptide(L)'
;MDVAVLAASMTPFGDREAWVNELATEAALACLDGAGVEPAALDHLYLSNMASGEFEGQTGVMNALAHDIGAVPAYAQRVGQTSASGGAGLYAAWQSVASGASEMTLLVGAEKMTHQTTGEAGDVIASLTHPTEYAHGVTLPSFAGLAARQYLDRFDAPRESLAHIAVKNHDNARKNPNAQFRKEIDIETALASPMVADPLRLYDYCPVTDGSAALLFCPASVARQYTDDFVLLSGVAGATDTHVVHERDDPTWMSAVAQSGEQAFEMAGIGPEEVDIAELHDMVTLLEALQLEAFGFAERGEGWQYAMDGTTTLDGELPVNTSGGLKARGHPLGATGVAQAVEIYQQLMGTAGKRQVEAEVGLTCNVGGFGNCVTSAVLEAAE
;
A
#
# COMPACT_ATOMS: atom_id res chain seq x y z
N MET A 1 24.36 -5.31 0.36
CA MET A 1 24.14 -5.74 -1.04
C MET A 1 22.94 -4.96 -1.53
N ASP A 2 23.12 -4.20 -2.59
CA ASP A 2 22.06 -3.35 -3.14
C ASP A 2 21.02 -4.24 -3.80
N VAL A 3 19.77 -4.02 -3.45
CA VAL A 3 18.62 -4.82 -3.93
C VAL A 3 17.90 -4.03 -5.01
N ALA A 4 17.80 -4.63 -6.18
CA ALA A 4 17.10 -4.06 -7.33
C ALA A 4 15.69 -4.65 -7.46
N VAL A 5 14.75 -3.82 -7.89
CA VAL A 5 13.46 -4.19 -8.45
C VAL A 5 13.62 -4.21 -9.98
N LEU A 6 13.63 -5.41 -10.55
CA LEU A 6 13.87 -5.63 -11.98
C LEU A 6 12.60 -5.43 -12.82
N ALA A 7 11.46 -5.82 -12.28
CA ALA A 7 10.16 -5.68 -12.96
C ALA A 7 9.01 -5.54 -11.95
N ALA A 8 7.91 -4.98 -12.43
CA ALA A 8 6.69 -4.78 -11.68
C ALA A 8 5.45 -5.00 -12.54
N SER A 9 4.41 -5.52 -11.96
CA SER A 9 3.11 -5.67 -12.61
C SER A 9 1.96 -5.55 -11.62
N MET A 10 0.76 -5.28 -12.11
CA MET A 10 -0.47 -5.40 -11.33
C MET A 10 -1.68 -5.69 -12.22
N THR A 11 -2.66 -6.38 -11.67
CA THR A 11 -3.97 -6.55 -12.33
C THR A 11 -4.82 -5.29 -12.16
N PRO A 12 -5.84 -5.07 -12.98
CA PRO A 12 -6.88 -4.10 -12.66
C PRO A 12 -7.57 -4.47 -11.34
N PHE A 13 -7.69 -3.48 -10.44
CA PHE A 13 -8.37 -3.62 -9.16
C PHE A 13 -9.88 -3.40 -9.32
N GLY A 14 -10.68 -4.13 -8.53
CA GLY A 14 -12.14 -4.01 -8.57
C GLY A 14 -12.83 -5.29 -8.12
N ASP A 15 -14.09 -5.45 -8.51
CA ASP A 15 -14.83 -6.69 -8.37
C ASP A 15 -14.43 -7.63 -9.53
N ARG A 16 -13.78 -8.75 -9.21
CA ARG A 16 -13.23 -9.71 -10.18
C ARG A 16 -13.89 -11.08 -9.99
N GLU A 17 -14.20 -11.77 -11.08
CA GLU A 17 -14.72 -13.15 -11.00
C GLU A 17 -13.64 -14.18 -10.62
N ALA A 18 -12.37 -13.87 -10.88
CA ALA A 18 -11.23 -14.75 -10.65
C ALA A 18 -11.00 -15.01 -9.15
N TRP A 19 -10.53 -16.22 -8.82
CA TRP A 19 -10.08 -16.60 -7.49
C TRP A 19 -8.74 -15.96 -7.14
N VAL A 20 -8.38 -15.92 -5.86
CA VAL A 20 -7.15 -15.28 -5.40
C VAL A 20 -5.89 -15.87 -6.03
N ASN A 21 -5.81 -17.20 -6.25
CA ASN A 21 -4.68 -17.83 -6.92
C ASN A 21 -4.58 -17.45 -8.41
N GLU A 22 -5.73 -17.30 -9.10
CA GLU A 22 -5.76 -16.87 -10.50
C GLU A 22 -5.30 -15.41 -10.64
N LEU A 23 -5.75 -14.51 -9.75
CA LEU A 23 -5.27 -13.13 -9.68
C LEU A 23 -3.76 -13.06 -9.42
N ALA A 24 -3.28 -13.85 -8.45
CA ALA A 24 -1.87 -13.92 -8.12
C ALA A 24 -1.03 -14.44 -9.30
N THR A 25 -1.52 -15.47 -10.01
CA THR A 25 -0.88 -16.04 -11.21
C THR A 25 -0.82 -15.01 -12.34
N GLU A 26 -1.91 -14.26 -12.58
CA GLU A 26 -1.96 -13.20 -13.61
C GLU A 26 -0.85 -12.16 -13.39
N ALA A 27 -0.74 -11.63 -12.16
CA ALA A 27 0.30 -10.65 -11.85
C ALA A 27 1.72 -11.25 -11.89
N ALA A 28 1.90 -12.45 -11.32
CA ALA A 28 3.21 -13.12 -11.31
C ALA A 28 3.77 -13.34 -12.72
N LEU A 29 2.97 -13.93 -13.60
CA LEU A 29 3.39 -14.21 -14.97
C LEU A 29 3.65 -12.93 -15.76
N ALA A 30 2.82 -11.90 -15.61
CA ALA A 30 3.04 -10.60 -16.26
C ALA A 30 4.33 -9.93 -15.77
N CYS A 31 4.69 -10.06 -14.49
CA CYS A 31 5.93 -9.53 -13.95
C CYS A 31 7.16 -10.27 -14.51
N LEU A 32 7.12 -11.59 -14.53
CA LEU A 32 8.20 -12.43 -15.07
C LEU A 32 8.41 -12.22 -16.59
N ASP A 33 7.30 -12.15 -17.35
CA ASP A 33 7.34 -11.88 -18.79
C ASP A 33 7.94 -10.50 -19.08
N GLY A 34 7.55 -9.48 -18.30
CA GLY A 34 8.09 -8.13 -18.40
C GLY A 34 9.61 -8.05 -18.15
N ALA A 35 10.16 -8.93 -17.32
CA ALA A 35 11.58 -9.05 -17.06
C ALA A 35 12.30 -10.00 -18.02
N GLY A 36 11.59 -10.79 -18.82
CA GLY A 36 12.17 -11.87 -19.61
C GLY A 36 12.79 -12.99 -18.76
N VAL A 37 12.23 -13.24 -17.57
CA VAL A 37 12.72 -14.24 -16.60
C VAL A 37 11.79 -15.44 -16.57
N GLU A 38 12.34 -16.63 -16.77
CA GLU A 38 11.58 -17.88 -16.68
C GLU A 38 11.27 -18.22 -15.20
N PRO A 39 10.09 -18.76 -14.88
CA PRO A 39 9.73 -19.12 -13.50
C PRO A 39 10.71 -20.08 -12.84
N ALA A 40 11.36 -20.94 -13.60
CA ALA A 40 12.37 -21.88 -13.12
C ALA A 40 13.67 -21.21 -12.61
N ALA A 41 13.87 -19.94 -12.91
CA ALA A 41 15.01 -19.15 -12.42
C ALA A 41 14.77 -18.56 -11.02
N LEU A 42 13.56 -18.70 -10.46
CA LEU A 42 13.23 -18.21 -9.13
C LEU A 42 13.85 -19.11 -8.06
N ASP A 43 14.58 -18.50 -7.13
CA ASP A 43 15.01 -19.15 -5.89
C ASP A 43 13.92 -19.06 -4.82
N HIS A 44 13.33 -17.86 -4.67
CA HIS A 44 12.28 -17.60 -3.68
C HIS A 44 11.02 -16.98 -4.29
N LEU A 45 9.87 -17.37 -3.75
CA LEU A 45 8.55 -16.86 -4.08
C LEU A 45 7.80 -16.52 -2.81
N TYR A 46 7.43 -15.25 -2.64
CA TYR A 46 6.60 -14.79 -1.54
C TYR A 46 5.20 -14.44 -2.02
N LEU A 47 4.18 -14.83 -1.25
CA LEU A 47 2.80 -14.39 -1.45
C LEU A 47 2.33 -13.60 -0.24
N SER A 48 2.14 -12.30 -0.40
CA SER A 48 1.45 -11.46 0.57
C SER A 48 -0.05 -11.62 0.42
N ASN A 49 -0.67 -12.18 1.45
CA ASN A 49 -2.11 -12.40 1.48
C ASN A 49 -2.59 -12.41 2.93
N MET A 50 -3.64 -11.64 3.23
CA MET A 50 -4.14 -11.51 4.60
C MET A 50 -5.01 -12.70 5.00
N ALA A 51 -6.10 -12.93 4.29
CA ALA A 51 -7.22 -13.71 4.79
C ALA A 51 -7.95 -14.55 3.71
N SER A 52 -7.21 -15.19 2.79
CA SER A 52 -7.83 -16.06 1.77
C SER A 52 -8.64 -17.20 2.38
N GLY A 53 -8.26 -17.68 3.58
CA GLY A 53 -9.02 -18.70 4.32
C GLY A 53 -10.40 -18.20 4.72
N GLU A 54 -10.49 -17.00 5.20
CA GLU A 54 -11.70 -16.34 5.68
C GLU A 54 -12.56 -15.82 4.53
N PHE A 55 -11.95 -15.26 3.47
CA PHE A 55 -12.68 -14.72 2.33
C PHE A 55 -13.17 -15.79 1.35
N GLU A 56 -12.37 -16.82 1.07
CA GLU A 56 -12.65 -17.82 0.03
C GLU A 56 -12.61 -19.27 0.51
N GLY A 57 -12.29 -19.52 1.79
CA GLY A 57 -12.10 -20.89 2.31
C GLY A 57 -10.84 -21.58 1.79
N GLN A 58 -9.88 -20.83 1.20
CA GLN A 58 -8.65 -21.36 0.60
C GLN A 58 -7.43 -20.95 1.41
N THR A 59 -6.72 -21.94 1.98
CA THR A 59 -5.48 -21.70 2.76
C THR A 59 -4.21 -22.10 2.02
N GLY A 60 -4.32 -22.94 0.98
CA GLY A 60 -3.20 -23.46 0.18
C GLY A 60 -2.78 -22.56 -1.00
N VAL A 61 -3.17 -21.31 -1.00
CA VAL A 61 -2.97 -20.36 -2.14
C VAL A 61 -1.52 -20.20 -2.56
N MET A 62 -0.57 -20.27 -1.61
CA MET A 62 0.86 -20.21 -1.93
C MET A 62 1.33 -21.40 -2.77
N ASN A 63 0.90 -22.60 -2.40
CA ASN A 63 1.28 -23.82 -3.13
C ASN A 63 0.61 -23.87 -4.51
N ALA A 64 -0.63 -23.36 -4.62
CA ALA A 64 -1.31 -23.23 -5.90
C ALA A 64 -0.54 -22.26 -6.81
N LEU A 65 -0.20 -21.06 -6.33
CA LEU A 65 0.58 -20.09 -7.09
C LEU A 65 1.91 -20.67 -7.60
N ALA A 66 2.71 -21.31 -6.73
CA ALA A 66 4.00 -21.90 -7.11
C ALA A 66 3.86 -22.96 -8.21
N HIS A 67 2.77 -23.76 -8.14
CA HIS A 67 2.44 -24.76 -9.15
C HIS A 67 1.99 -24.09 -10.47
N ASP A 68 1.04 -23.15 -10.37
CA ASP A 68 0.36 -22.55 -11.51
C ASP A 68 1.33 -21.75 -12.41
N ILE A 69 2.33 -21.08 -11.78
CA ILE A 69 3.39 -20.35 -12.54
C ILE A 69 4.57 -21.24 -12.95
N GLY A 70 4.66 -22.47 -12.45
CA GLY A 70 5.80 -23.36 -12.76
C GLY A 70 7.10 -23.05 -12.00
N ALA A 71 7.00 -22.40 -10.84
CA ALA A 71 8.17 -22.02 -10.02
C ALA A 71 8.74 -23.15 -9.15
N VAL A 72 8.23 -24.36 -9.27
CA VAL A 72 8.76 -25.52 -8.52
C VAL A 72 10.16 -25.92 -9.09
N PRO A 73 11.22 -26.01 -8.24
CA PRO A 73 11.23 -26.25 -6.77
C PRO A 73 11.59 -25.00 -5.92
N ALA A 74 11.32 -23.79 -6.35
CA ALA A 74 11.63 -22.57 -5.59
C ALA A 74 11.08 -22.65 -4.14
N TYR A 75 11.78 -22.03 -3.19
CA TYR A 75 11.25 -21.87 -1.84
C TYR A 75 10.04 -20.91 -1.89
N ALA A 76 8.91 -21.35 -1.37
CA ALA A 76 7.67 -20.59 -1.43
C ALA A 76 7.07 -20.37 -0.04
N GLN A 77 6.76 -19.10 0.30
CA GLN A 77 6.23 -18.72 1.61
C GLN A 77 5.09 -17.69 1.48
N ARG A 78 4.00 -17.92 2.25
CA ARG A 78 2.96 -16.91 2.47
C ARG A 78 3.37 -15.97 3.61
N VAL A 79 3.22 -14.65 3.39
CA VAL A 79 3.44 -13.60 4.38
C VAL A 79 2.11 -12.92 4.68
N GLY A 80 1.75 -12.83 5.96
CA GLY A 80 0.52 -12.20 6.42
C GLY A 80 0.75 -11.28 7.60
N GLN A 81 0.34 -10.03 7.47
CA GLN A 81 0.39 -9.01 8.53
C GLN A 81 -0.77 -8.03 8.39
N THR A 82 -2.00 -8.54 8.50
CA THR A 82 -3.20 -7.74 8.30
C THR A 82 -3.16 -6.97 6.97
N SER A 83 -3.66 -5.74 6.93
CA SER A 83 -3.59 -4.87 5.74
C SER A 83 -2.15 -4.45 5.35
N ALA A 84 -1.17 -4.66 6.25
CA ALA A 84 0.26 -4.44 5.98
C ALA A 84 0.97 -5.66 5.37
N SER A 85 0.24 -6.70 4.98
CA SER A 85 0.83 -7.93 4.41
C SER A 85 1.73 -7.64 3.21
N GLY A 86 1.35 -6.69 2.33
CA GLY A 86 2.14 -6.29 1.18
C GLY A 86 3.50 -5.73 1.55
N GLY A 87 3.54 -4.81 2.52
CA GLY A 87 4.76 -4.24 3.05
C GLY A 87 5.64 -5.27 3.78
N ALA A 88 5.03 -6.16 4.57
CA ALA A 88 5.76 -7.25 5.21
C ALA A 88 6.39 -8.21 4.18
N GLY A 89 5.69 -8.47 3.07
CA GLY A 89 6.25 -9.24 1.94
C GLY A 89 7.40 -8.51 1.26
N LEU A 90 7.30 -7.19 1.09
CA LEU A 90 8.37 -6.36 0.56
C LEU A 90 9.64 -6.46 1.42
N TYR A 91 9.48 -6.35 2.75
CA TYR A 91 10.57 -6.53 3.70
C TYR A 91 11.19 -7.94 3.62
N ALA A 92 10.35 -8.99 3.53
CA ALA A 92 10.83 -10.38 3.42
C ALA A 92 11.58 -10.64 2.10
N ALA A 93 11.10 -10.10 0.98
CA ALA A 93 11.75 -10.22 -0.33
C ALA A 93 13.11 -9.49 -0.34
N TRP A 94 13.14 -8.26 0.18
CA TRP A 94 14.39 -7.52 0.36
C TRP A 94 15.40 -8.30 1.22
N GLN A 95 14.96 -8.77 2.39
CA GLN A 95 15.83 -9.52 3.31
C GLN A 95 16.41 -10.79 2.65
N SER A 96 15.61 -11.48 1.83
CA SER A 96 16.03 -12.68 1.10
C SER A 96 17.17 -12.38 0.14
N VAL A 97 17.09 -11.30 -0.63
CA VAL A 97 18.13 -10.88 -1.58
C VAL A 97 19.32 -10.24 -0.85
N ALA A 98 19.07 -9.30 0.07
CA ALA A 98 20.11 -8.57 0.79
C ALA A 98 21.05 -9.48 1.59
N SER A 99 20.52 -10.59 2.15
CA SER A 99 21.29 -11.61 2.86
C SER A 99 22.07 -12.57 1.96
N GLY A 100 21.82 -12.57 0.64
CA GLY A 100 22.38 -13.52 -0.31
C GLY A 100 21.73 -14.91 -0.26
N ALA A 101 20.56 -15.05 0.38
CA ALA A 101 19.82 -16.32 0.40
C ALA A 101 19.11 -16.61 -0.94
N SER A 102 18.92 -15.58 -1.78
CA SER A 102 18.30 -15.68 -3.10
C SER A 102 18.96 -14.70 -4.06
N GLU A 103 19.15 -15.11 -5.31
CA GLU A 103 19.53 -14.23 -6.42
C GLU A 103 18.31 -13.74 -7.18
N MET A 104 17.19 -14.49 -7.19
CA MET A 104 15.98 -14.12 -7.90
C MET A 104 14.75 -14.40 -7.02
N THR A 105 14.10 -13.34 -6.53
CA THR A 105 12.95 -13.41 -5.62
C THR A 105 11.75 -12.73 -6.25
N LEU A 106 10.65 -13.45 -6.41
CA LEU A 106 9.35 -12.89 -6.80
C LEU A 106 8.48 -12.67 -5.57
N LEU A 107 7.99 -11.45 -5.40
CA LEU A 107 6.94 -11.10 -4.45
C LEU A 107 5.63 -10.88 -5.20
N VAL A 108 4.58 -11.58 -4.77
CA VAL A 108 3.21 -11.38 -5.24
C VAL A 108 2.34 -10.97 -4.06
N GLY A 109 1.55 -9.93 -4.20
CA GLY A 109 0.50 -9.58 -3.27
C GLY A 109 -0.86 -9.83 -3.89
N ALA A 110 -1.76 -10.53 -3.23
CA ALA A 110 -3.09 -10.81 -3.77
C ALA A 110 -4.14 -10.88 -2.65
N GLU A 111 -5.33 -10.39 -2.93
CA GLU A 111 -6.51 -10.60 -2.09
C GLU A 111 -7.76 -10.66 -2.94
N LYS A 112 -8.70 -11.53 -2.55
CA LYS A 112 -10.05 -11.65 -3.13
C LYS A 112 -11.07 -11.49 -2.01
N MET A 113 -11.80 -10.41 -2.01
CA MET A 113 -12.70 -10.01 -0.94
C MET A 113 -14.17 -9.97 -1.36
N THR A 114 -14.46 -9.77 -2.66
CA THR A 114 -15.81 -9.53 -3.17
C THR A 114 -16.65 -10.79 -3.37
N HIS A 115 -16.11 -12.00 -3.10
CA HIS A 115 -16.92 -13.20 -2.93
C HIS A 115 -17.80 -13.14 -1.67
N GLN A 116 -17.43 -12.30 -0.72
CA GLN A 116 -18.23 -11.97 0.45
C GLN A 116 -19.08 -10.73 0.19
N THR A 117 -20.22 -10.59 0.86
CA THR A 117 -20.93 -9.32 0.93
C THR A 117 -20.06 -8.27 1.66
N THR A 118 -20.32 -6.98 1.44
CA THR A 118 -19.59 -5.91 2.13
C THR A 118 -19.66 -6.06 3.66
N GLY A 119 -20.78 -6.56 4.21
CA GLY A 119 -20.93 -6.81 5.64
C GLY A 119 -20.02 -7.94 6.12
N GLU A 120 -20.04 -9.09 5.45
CA GLU A 120 -19.19 -10.25 5.80
C GLU A 120 -17.69 -9.91 5.66
N ALA A 121 -17.29 -9.21 4.59
CA ALA A 121 -15.92 -8.72 4.47
C ALA A 121 -15.58 -7.75 5.60
N GLY A 122 -16.51 -6.89 6.01
CA GLY A 122 -16.39 -6.00 7.16
C GLY A 122 -16.17 -6.76 8.48
N ASP A 123 -16.84 -7.88 8.70
CA ASP A 123 -16.69 -8.72 9.89
C ASP A 123 -15.29 -9.38 9.94
N VAL A 124 -14.78 -9.88 8.80
CA VAL A 124 -13.40 -10.38 8.70
C VAL A 124 -12.40 -9.29 9.05
N ILE A 125 -12.57 -8.08 8.50
CA ILE A 125 -11.71 -6.93 8.79
C ILE A 125 -11.84 -6.49 10.25
N ALA A 126 -13.04 -6.48 10.82
CA ALA A 126 -13.26 -6.12 12.23
C ALA A 126 -12.55 -7.06 13.20
N SER A 127 -12.38 -8.34 12.83
CA SER A 127 -11.65 -9.33 13.63
C SER A 127 -10.15 -9.01 13.81
N LEU A 128 -9.61 -8.05 13.05
CA LEU A 128 -8.24 -7.54 13.21
C LEU A 128 -8.08 -6.65 14.46
N THR A 129 -9.19 -6.17 15.01
CA THR A 129 -9.20 -5.35 16.22
C THR A 129 -8.84 -6.19 17.45
N HIS A 130 -8.16 -5.60 18.42
CA HIS A 130 -7.82 -6.33 19.64
C HIS A 130 -9.08 -6.92 20.32
N PRO A 131 -9.04 -8.16 20.82
CA PRO A 131 -10.23 -8.84 21.37
C PRO A 131 -11.01 -8.04 22.42
N THR A 132 -10.33 -7.25 23.25
CA THR A 132 -11.01 -6.40 24.25
C THR A 132 -11.85 -5.29 23.62
N GLU A 133 -11.39 -4.72 22.49
CA GLU A 133 -12.08 -3.68 21.74
C GLU A 133 -13.16 -4.29 20.84
N TYR A 134 -12.83 -5.40 20.17
CA TYR A 134 -13.78 -6.16 19.34
C TYR A 134 -15.01 -6.60 20.11
N ALA A 135 -14.82 -7.08 21.37
CA ALA A 135 -15.92 -7.50 22.24
C ALA A 135 -16.92 -6.36 22.57
N HIS A 136 -16.50 -5.10 22.40
CA HIS A 136 -17.35 -3.92 22.56
C HIS A 136 -17.93 -3.40 21.23
N GLY A 137 -17.75 -4.14 20.12
CA GLY A 137 -18.26 -3.78 18.80
C GLY A 137 -17.44 -2.69 18.09
N VAL A 138 -16.20 -2.50 18.50
CA VAL A 138 -15.29 -1.54 17.83
C VAL A 138 -14.85 -2.12 16.48
N THR A 139 -14.83 -1.26 15.46
CA THR A 139 -14.39 -1.56 14.10
C THR A 139 -13.37 -0.53 13.64
N LEU A 140 -12.59 -0.83 12.59
CA LEU A 140 -11.65 0.14 12.04
C LEU A 140 -12.32 1.46 11.62
N PRO A 141 -13.51 1.46 10.96
CA PRO A 141 -14.25 2.69 10.71
C PRO A 141 -14.58 3.52 11.95
N SER A 142 -14.93 2.87 13.08
CA SER A 142 -15.24 3.60 14.31
C SER A 142 -14.00 4.24 14.94
N PHE A 143 -12.84 3.56 14.93
CA PHE A 143 -11.58 4.19 15.34
C PHE A 143 -11.23 5.40 14.48
N ALA A 144 -11.36 5.25 13.17
CA ALA A 144 -11.10 6.35 12.23
C ALA A 144 -12.00 7.56 12.50
N GLY A 145 -13.30 7.34 12.78
CA GLY A 145 -14.23 8.40 13.13
C GLY A 145 -13.84 9.12 14.42
N LEU A 146 -13.49 8.38 15.47
CA LEU A 146 -13.03 8.95 16.74
C LEU A 146 -11.75 9.77 16.59
N ALA A 147 -10.75 9.22 15.88
CA ALA A 147 -9.50 9.92 15.60
C ALA A 147 -9.72 11.17 14.73
N ALA A 148 -10.59 11.08 13.71
CA ALA A 148 -10.91 12.22 12.85
C ALA A 148 -11.59 13.34 13.65
N ARG A 149 -12.55 13.00 14.51
CA ARG A 149 -13.18 14.00 15.39
C ARG A 149 -12.14 14.69 16.25
N GLN A 150 -11.29 13.93 16.93
CA GLN A 150 -10.23 14.47 17.79
C GLN A 150 -9.24 15.34 17.01
N TYR A 151 -8.83 14.90 15.81
CA TYR A 151 -7.89 15.63 14.96
C TYR A 151 -8.48 16.96 14.48
N LEU A 152 -9.69 16.95 13.92
CA LEU A 152 -10.36 18.15 13.42
C LEU A 152 -10.60 19.17 14.55
N ASP A 153 -11.06 18.71 15.72
CA ASP A 153 -11.33 19.59 16.86
C ASP A 153 -10.04 20.15 17.48
N ARG A 154 -8.97 19.34 17.56
CA ARG A 154 -7.70 19.74 18.18
C ARG A 154 -6.92 20.76 17.37
N PHE A 155 -6.92 20.60 16.05
CA PHE A 155 -6.11 21.39 15.12
C PHE A 155 -6.94 22.42 14.32
N ASP A 156 -8.21 22.62 14.70
CA ASP A 156 -9.14 23.51 14.01
C ASP A 156 -9.20 23.29 12.48
N ALA A 157 -9.05 22.01 12.10
CA ALA A 157 -9.02 21.59 10.71
C ALA A 157 -10.46 21.57 10.13
N PRO A 158 -10.71 22.18 8.99
CA PRO A 158 -12.05 22.17 8.39
C PRO A 158 -12.40 20.77 7.87
N ARG A 159 -13.68 20.38 8.00
CA ARG A 159 -14.15 19.06 7.51
C ARG A 159 -13.87 18.86 6.00
N GLU A 160 -13.90 19.94 5.23
CA GLU A 160 -13.59 19.94 3.80
C GLU A 160 -12.19 19.42 3.49
N SER A 161 -11.22 19.56 4.40
CA SER A 161 -9.84 19.11 4.18
C SER A 161 -9.78 17.63 3.82
N LEU A 162 -10.55 16.79 4.52
CA LEU A 162 -10.62 15.36 4.23
C LEU A 162 -11.33 15.07 2.89
N ALA A 163 -12.30 15.90 2.50
CA ALA A 163 -12.94 15.80 1.20
C ALA A 163 -11.98 16.16 0.05
N HIS A 164 -11.06 17.12 0.26
CA HIS A 164 -10.01 17.44 -0.71
C HIS A 164 -9.09 16.25 -0.99
N ILE A 165 -8.69 15.48 0.03
CA ILE A 165 -7.93 14.24 -0.12
C ILE A 165 -8.71 13.24 -0.99
N ALA A 166 -10.01 13.04 -0.70
CA ALA A 166 -10.84 12.12 -1.47
C ALA A 166 -10.96 12.55 -2.95
N VAL A 167 -11.21 13.82 -3.21
CA VAL A 167 -11.32 14.39 -4.57
C VAL A 167 -10.02 14.24 -5.34
N LYS A 168 -8.88 14.62 -4.75
CA LYS A 168 -7.55 14.47 -5.33
C LYS A 168 -7.28 13.01 -5.73
N ASN A 169 -7.52 12.06 -4.83
CA ASN A 169 -7.26 10.65 -5.10
C ASN A 169 -8.20 10.08 -6.19
N HIS A 170 -9.45 10.53 -6.26
CA HIS A 170 -10.33 10.20 -7.39
C HIS A 170 -9.85 10.78 -8.72
N ASP A 171 -9.32 12.01 -8.73
CA ASP A 171 -8.74 12.64 -9.93
C ASP A 171 -7.51 11.88 -10.44
N ASN A 172 -6.62 11.44 -9.54
CA ASN A 172 -5.48 10.62 -9.86
C ASN A 172 -5.91 9.26 -10.44
N ALA A 173 -6.87 8.59 -9.80
CA ALA A 173 -7.41 7.31 -10.22
C ALA A 173 -8.03 7.34 -11.64
N ARG A 174 -8.61 8.46 -12.08
CA ARG A 174 -9.13 8.61 -13.46
C ARG A 174 -8.04 8.38 -14.52
N LYS A 175 -6.79 8.68 -14.19
CA LYS A 175 -5.63 8.55 -15.06
C LYS A 175 -5.00 7.15 -14.97
N ASN A 176 -5.39 6.35 -13.96
CA ASN A 176 -4.89 5.00 -13.72
C ASN A 176 -5.81 3.93 -14.35
N PRO A 177 -5.35 3.18 -15.36
CA PRO A 177 -6.16 2.12 -15.99
C PRO A 177 -6.52 0.98 -15.03
N ASN A 178 -5.72 0.77 -13.98
CA ASN A 178 -5.87 -0.30 -13.01
C ASN A 178 -6.73 0.08 -11.79
N ALA A 179 -7.18 1.35 -11.70
CA ALA A 179 -7.99 1.80 -10.57
C ALA A 179 -9.44 1.35 -10.66
N GLN A 180 -10.01 0.94 -9.50
CA GLN A 180 -11.40 0.53 -9.36
C GLN A 180 -12.37 1.68 -9.65
N PHE A 181 -12.12 2.86 -9.07
CA PHE A 181 -12.97 4.03 -9.25
C PHE A 181 -12.28 5.05 -10.15
N ARG A 182 -12.78 5.15 -11.38
CA ARG A 182 -12.28 6.09 -12.40
C ARG A 182 -13.29 7.21 -12.68
N LYS A 183 -14.07 7.55 -11.67
CA LYS A 183 -15.11 8.57 -11.73
C LYS A 183 -14.66 9.83 -10.99
N GLU A 184 -14.88 10.98 -11.60
CA GLU A 184 -14.72 12.28 -10.96
C GLU A 184 -15.77 12.48 -9.86
N ILE A 185 -15.34 13.08 -8.76
CA ILE A 185 -16.20 13.57 -7.69
C ILE A 185 -15.77 15.01 -7.35
N ASP A 186 -16.69 15.77 -6.78
CA ASP A 186 -16.40 17.10 -6.23
C ASP A 186 -16.57 17.12 -4.71
N ILE A 187 -16.15 18.21 -4.10
CA ILE A 187 -16.22 18.43 -2.65
C ILE A 187 -17.66 18.31 -2.16
N GLU A 188 -18.65 18.87 -2.87
CA GLU A 188 -20.06 18.82 -2.50
C GLU A 188 -20.56 17.37 -2.47
N THR A 189 -20.23 16.58 -3.49
CA THR A 189 -20.54 15.14 -3.57
C THR A 189 -19.92 14.38 -2.40
N ALA A 190 -18.67 14.63 -2.07
CA ALA A 190 -17.98 13.97 -0.97
C ALA A 190 -18.66 14.31 0.37
N LEU A 191 -18.93 15.59 0.61
CA LEU A 191 -19.56 16.08 1.84
C LEU A 191 -21.04 15.72 1.97
N ALA A 192 -21.77 15.48 0.87
CA ALA A 192 -23.17 15.05 0.88
C ALA A 192 -23.33 13.52 0.99
N SER A 193 -22.25 12.75 0.91
CA SER A 193 -22.32 11.29 0.93
C SER A 193 -22.77 10.75 2.29
N PRO A 194 -23.30 9.50 2.36
CA PRO A 194 -23.78 8.91 3.61
C PRO A 194 -22.70 8.91 4.72
N MET A 195 -23.12 9.19 5.95
CA MET A 195 -22.26 9.09 7.14
C MET A 195 -21.94 7.62 7.43
N VAL A 196 -20.67 7.29 7.68
CA VAL A 196 -20.22 5.95 8.08
C VAL A 196 -19.87 5.93 9.58
N ALA A 197 -18.96 6.81 10.01
CA ALA A 197 -18.63 7.03 11.42
C ALA A 197 -18.30 8.52 11.61
N ASP A 198 -19.15 9.26 12.32
CA ASP A 198 -19.04 10.71 12.46
C ASP A 198 -17.61 11.15 12.90
N PRO A 199 -16.95 12.10 12.17
CA PRO A 199 -17.43 12.95 11.08
C PRO A 199 -17.21 12.36 9.67
N LEU A 200 -16.75 11.13 9.54
CA LEU A 200 -16.34 10.50 8.28
C LEU A 200 -17.53 9.93 7.50
N ARG A 201 -17.49 10.11 6.19
CA ARG A 201 -18.52 9.74 5.24
C ARG A 201 -18.03 8.70 4.24
N LEU A 202 -18.90 8.20 3.39
CA LEU A 202 -18.60 7.12 2.43
C LEU A 202 -17.36 7.41 1.57
N TYR A 203 -17.20 8.64 1.09
CA TYR A 203 -16.05 9.01 0.29
C TYR A 203 -14.75 9.20 1.09
N ASP A 204 -14.79 9.12 2.41
CA ASP A 204 -13.57 9.08 3.21
C ASP A 204 -12.95 7.69 3.30
N TYR A 205 -13.69 6.62 2.96
CA TYR A 205 -13.24 5.23 3.09
C TYR A 205 -12.89 4.59 1.75
N CYS A 206 -11.95 3.67 1.77
CA CYS A 206 -11.63 2.81 0.62
C CYS A 206 -12.74 1.78 0.36
N PRO A 207 -12.85 1.25 -0.86
CA PRO A 207 -13.79 0.17 -1.19
C PRO A 207 -13.26 -1.21 -0.78
N VAL A 208 -14.17 -2.19 -0.71
CA VAL A 208 -13.81 -3.62 -0.79
C VAL A 208 -13.36 -3.92 -2.23
N THR A 209 -12.22 -4.59 -2.38
CA THR A 209 -11.53 -4.69 -3.66
C THR A 209 -10.82 -6.02 -3.81
N ASP A 210 -10.82 -6.56 -5.01
CA ASP A 210 -9.97 -7.68 -5.42
C ASP A 210 -8.81 -7.19 -6.28
N GLY A 211 -7.71 -7.91 -6.25
CA GLY A 211 -6.59 -7.64 -7.15
C GLY A 211 -5.29 -8.24 -6.69
N SER A 212 -4.31 -8.14 -7.56
CA SER A 212 -2.95 -8.62 -7.33
C SER A 212 -1.92 -7.68 -7.92
N ALA A 213 -0.73 -7.67 -7.33
CA ALA A 213 0.45 -6.96 -7.81
C ALA A 213 1.70 -7.80 -7.57
N ALA A 214 2.74 -7.64 -8.38
CA ALA A 214 3.97 -8.40 -8.28
C ALA A 214 5.20 -7.53 -8.52
N LEU A 215 6.31 -7.87 -7.85
CA LEU A 215 7.63 -7.26 -7.98
C LEU A 215 8.68 -8.36 -8.04
N LEU A 216 9.65 -8.22 -8.94
CA LEU A 216 10.78 -9.14 -9.08
C LEU A 216 12.05 -8.48 -8.56
N PHE A 217 12.72 -9.15 -7.61
CA PHE A 217 13.91 -8.65 -6.92
C PHE A 217 15.13 -9.49 -7.24
N CYS A 218 16.28 -8.81 -7.37
CA CYS A 218 17.59 -9.45 -7.46
C CYS A 218 18.68 -8.49 -6.92
N PRO A 219 19.92 -8.96 -6.73
CA PRO A 219 21.05 -8.06 -6.51
C PRO A 219 21.21 -7.08 -7.69
N ALA A 220 21.57 -5.82 -7.43
CA ALA A 220 21.78 -4.83 -8.50
C ALA A 220 22.83 -5.27 -9.55
N SER A 221 23.83 -6.04 -9.13
CA SER A 221 24.81 -6.64 -10.05
C SER A 221 24.22 -7.70 -10.97
N VAL A 222 23.14 -8.35 -10.56
CA VAL A 222 22.39 -9.30 -11.40
C VAL A 222 21.43 -8.53 -12.32
N ALA A 223 20.73 -7.49 -11.81
CA ALA A 223 19.85 -6.65 -12.61
C ALA A 223 20.55 -6.10 -13.87
N ARG A 224 21.79 -5.62 -13.74
CA ARG A 224 22.62 -5.12 -14.87
C ARG A 224 22.89 -6.17 -15.98
N GLN A 225 22.59 -7.44 -15.76
CA GLN A 225 22.68 -8.47 -16.80
C GLN A 225 21.41 -8.55 -17.68
N TYR A 226 20.30 -7.97 -17.19
CA TYR A 226 19.00 -7.96 -17.86
C TYR A 226 18.68 -6.60 -18.48
N THR A 227 19.02 -5.50 -17.78
CA THR A 227 18.72 -4.13 -18.21
C THR A 227 19.67 -3.14 -17.56
N ASP A 228 19.86 -1.98 -18.21
CA ASP A 228 20.53 -0.82 -17.60
C ASP A 228 19.59 -0.01 -16.71
N ASP A 229 18.27 -0.09 -16.97
CA ASP A 229 17.23 0.66 -16.25
C ASP A 229 16.52 -0.26 -15.22
N PHE A 230 16.64 0.04 -13.93
CA PHE A 230 15.95 -0.63 -12.83
C PHE A 230 15.80 0.32 -11.64
N VAL A 231 15.06 -0.08 -10.62
CA VAL A 231 14.85 0.69 -9.40
C VAL A 231 15.58 0.01 -8.25
N LEU A 232 16.23 0.78 -7.37
CA LEU A 232 16.81 0.28 -6.14
C LEU A 232 15.79 0.35 -5.00
N LEU A 233 15.72 -0.67 -4.18
CA LEU A 233 15.06 -0.65 -2.88
C LEU A 233 16.10 -0.25 -1.84
N SER A 234 16.30 1.06 -1.67
CA SER A 234 17.39 1.66 -0.90
C SER A 234 17.15 1.61 0.61
N GLY A 235 15.88 1.71 1.01
CA GLY A 235 15.51 1.63 2.42
C GLY A 235 14.23 0.85 2.63
N VAL A 236 14.20 -0.01 3.64
CA VAL A 236 12.96 -0.68 4.06
C VAL A 236 13.01 -0.95 5.55
N ALA A 237 11.96 -0.55 6.27
CA ALA A 237 11.86 -0.74 7.70
C ALA A 237 10.43 -1.03 8.15
N GLY A 238 10.31 -1.71 9.26
CA GLY A 238 9.01 -2.02 9.86
C GLY A 238 8.97 -1.65 11.33
N ALA A 239 7.80 -1.21 11.80
CA ALA A 239 7.55 -0.91 13.19
C ALA A 239 6.16 -1.38 13.64
N THR A 240 5.99 -1.52 14.95
CA THR A 240 4.69 -1.82 15.57
C THR A 240 4.35 -0.77 16.62
N ASP A 241 3.06 -0.51 16.79
CA ASP A 241 2.53 0.34 17.85
C ASP A 241 1.60 -0.46 18.75
N THR A 242 1.19 0.12 19.88
CA THR A 242 0.21 -0.45 20.79
C THR A 242 -1.03 -0.90 20.02
N HIS A 243 -1.31 -2.21 20.10
CA HIS A 243 -2.44 -2.80 19.37
C HIS A 243 -3.79 -2.30 19.89
N VAL A 244 -3.89 -2.11 21.17
CA VAL A 244 -5.08 -1.58 21.86
C VAL A 244 -5.12 -0.06 21.68
N VAL A 245 -5.95 0.43 20.76
CA VAL A 245 -5.95 1.85 20.38
C VAL A 245 -6.33 2.79 21.54
N HIS A 246 -7.24 2.37 22.42
CA HIS A 246 -7.63 3.18 23.57
C HIS A 246 -6.56 3.29 24.68
N GLU A 247 -5.46 2.53 24.59
CA GLU A 247 -4.30 2.65 25.48
C GLU A 247 -3.21 3.57 24.93
N ARG A 248 -3.37 4.11 23.70
CA ARG A 248 -2.44 5.06 23.12
C ARG A 248 -2.61 6.44 23.76
N ASP A 249 -1.50 7.10 24.04
CA ASP A 249 -1.50 8.47 24.58
C ASP A 249 -2.15 9.46 23.60
N ASP A 250 -1.92 9.28 22.30
CA ASP A 250 -2.47 10.11 21.23
C ASP A 250 -2.88 9.22 20.02
N PRO A 251 -4.17 8.91 19.86
CA PRO A 251 -4.64 8.10 18.72
C PRO A 251 -4.58 8.83 17.37
N THR A 252 -4.25 10.13 17.36
CA THR A 252 -4.02 10.91 16.14
C THR A 252 -2.55 10.98 15.75
N TRP A 253 -1.62 10.36 16.53
CA TRP A 253 -0.22 10.23 16.19
C TRP A 253 0.11 8.81 15.76
N MET A 254 0.80 8.66 14.64
CA MET A 254 1.16 7.36 14.07
C MET A 254 2.63 7.01 14.40
N SER A 255 2.89 6.60 15.65
CA SER A 255 4.26 6.32 16.12
C SER A 255 5.01 5.30 15.28
N ALA A 256 4.32 4.22 14.84
CA ALA A 256 4.95 3.20 14.00
C ALA A 256 5.28 3.72 12.59
N VAL A 257 4.51 4.68 12.05
CA VAL A 257 4.84 5.35 10.78
C VAL A 257 6.09 6.19 10.95
N ALA A 258 6.14 7.04 11.97
CA ALA A 258 7.31 7.88 12.26
C ALA A 258 8.58 7.01 12.44
N GLN A 259 8.49 5.95 13.23
CA GLN A 259 9.62 5.07 13.49
C GLN A 259 10.07 4.27 12.26
N SER A 260 9.14 3.71 11.47
CA SER A 260 9.50 2.98 10.26
C SER A 260 10.03 3.91 9.17
N GLY A 261 9.51 5.15 9.09
CA GLY A 261 10.02 6.18 8.19
C GLY A 261 11.43 6.59 8.50
N GLU A 262 11.72 6.97 9.76
CA GLU A 262 13.04 7.33 10.21
C GLU A 262 14.09 6.24 9.90
N GLN A 263 13.76 4.97 10.18
CA GLN A 263 14.66 3.84 9.90
C GLN A 263 14.83 3.59 8.40
N ALA A 264 13.79 3.75 7.58
CA ALA A 264 13.89 3.58 6.13
C ALA A 264 14.72 4.70 5.50
N PHE A 265 14.54 5.95 5.93
CA PHE A 265 15.36 7.09 5.52
C PHE A 265 16.82 6.93 5.95
N GLU A 266 17.08 6.52 7.21
CA GLU A 266 18.44 6.26 7.69
C GLU A 266 19.13 5.16 6.85
N MET A 267 18.42 4.09 6.48
CA MET A 267 18.95 3.02 5.64
C MET A 267 19.27 3.51 4.22
N ALA A 268 18.40 4.34 3.62
CA ALA A 268 18.61 4.93 2.30
C ALA A 268 19.67 6.05 2.32
N GLY A 269 19.95 6.66 3.48
CA GLY A 269 20.89 7.76 3.65
C GLY A 269 20.32 9.12 3.21
N ILE A 270 18.99 9.28 3.28
CA ILE A 270 18.27 10.50 2.87
C ILE A 270 17.43 11.07 4.02
N GLY A 271 16.94 12.30 3.85
CA GLY A 271 15.89 12.91 4.67
C GLY A 271 14.53 12.96 3.97
N PRO A 272 13.45 13.30 4.69
CA PRO A 272 12.13 13.45 4.08
C PRO A 272 12.07 14.51 2.98
N GLU A 273 12.95 15.53 3.02
CA GLU A 273 13.05 16.61 2.04
C GLU A 273 13.57 16.16 0.67
N GLU A 274 14.13 14.94 0.57
CA GLU A 274 14.65 14.35 -0.66
C GLU A 274 13.64 13.42 -1.35
N VAL A 275 12.45 13.24 -0.74
CA VAL A 275 11.38 12.40 -1.32
C VAL A 275 10.57 13.21 -2.33
N ASP A 276 10.56 12.77 -3.60
CA ASP A 276 9.84 13.43 -4.69
C ASP A 276 8.38 12.98 -4.81
N ILE A 277 8.05 11.75 -4.38
CA ILE A 277 6.73 11.14 -4.54
C ILE A 277 6.44 10.15 -3.40
N ALA A 278 5.19 10.08 -2.95
CA ALA A 278 4.79 9.10 -1.94
C ALA A 278 3.48 8.37 -2.25
N GLU A 279 3.44 7.07 -2.01
CA GLU A 279 2.23 6.24 -1.95
C GLU A 279 1.92 5.91 -0.49
N LEU A 280 1.00 6.66 0.11
CA LEU A 280 0.60 6.55 1.51
C LEU A 280 -0.65 5.68 1.68
N HIS A 281 -0.85 5.12 2.86
CA HIS A 281 -1.95 4.21 3.17
C HIS A 281 -3.22 4.97 3.57
N ASP A 282 -4.00 5.40 2.60
CA ASP A 282 -5.22 6.18 2.76
C ASP A 282 -6.51 5.32 2.78
N MET A 283 -6.51 4.21 3.54
CA MET A 283 -7.74 3.41 3.72
C MET A 283 -8.90 4.28 4.23
N VAL A 284 -8.58 5.37 4.89
CA VAL A 284 -9.44 6.49 5.23
C VAL A 284 -8.65 7.78 5.01
N THR A 285 -9.31 8.82 4.52
CA THR A 285 -8.67 10.08 4.12
C THR A 285 -7.82 10.73 5.22
N LEU A 286 -8.26 10.64 6.49
CA LEU A 286 -7.48 11.12 7.64
C LEU A 286 -6.05 10.56 7.67
N LEU A 287 -5.87 9.29 7.33
CA LEU A 287 -4.55 8.65 7.43
C LEU A 287 -3.52 9.26 6.47
N GLU A 288 -3.92 9.84 5.34
CA GLU A 288 -2.99 10.57 4.48
C GLU A 288 -2.40 11.77 5.23
N ALA A 289 -3.24 12.59 5.87
CA ALA A 289 -2.79 13.73 6.67
C ALA A 289 -1.88 13.31 7.85
N LEU A 290 -2.26 12.28 8.59
CA LEU A 290 -1.46 11.79 9.72
C LEU A 290 -0.11 11.24 9.31
N GLN A 291 -0.03 10.58 8.15
CA GLN A 291 1.23 10.05 7.62
C GLN A 291 2.16 11.18 7.12
N LEU A 292 1.61 12.23 6.48
CA LEU A 292 2.40 13.42 6.12
C LEU A 292 3.10 14.04 7.34
N GLU A 293 2.40 14.12 8.47
CA GLU A 293 2.96 14.60 9.73
C GLU A 293 3.99 13.63 10.31
N ALA A 294 3.67 12.33 10.30
CA ALA A 294 4.51 11.31 10.92
C ALA A 294 5.86 11.11 10.18
N PHE A 295 5.88 11.32 8.86
CA PHE A 295 7.12 11.31 8.06
C PHE A 295 7.90 12.62 8.13
N GLY A 296 7.30 13.69 8.70
CA GLY A 296 7.94 15.00 8.78
C GLY A 296 7.82 15.85 7.52
N PHE A 297 6.95 15.50 6.58
CA PHE A 297 6.61 16.34 5.44
C PHE A 297 5.82 17.59 5.88
N ALA A 298 4.94 17.42 6.86
CA ALA A 298 4.13 18.49 7.44
C ALA A 298 4.39 18.60 8.96
N GLU A 299 4.26 19.80 9.50
CA GLU A 299 4.24 20.02 10.95
C GLU A 299 3.03 19.35 11.60
N ARG A 300 3.15 19.03 12.88
CA ARG A 300 2.08 18.38 13.65
C ARG A 300 0.79 19.20 13.64
N GLY A 301 -0.30 18.64 13.08
CA GLY A 301 -1.60 19.27 12.95
C GLY A 301 -1.79 20.10 11.68
N GLU A 302 -0.85 20.05 10.73
CA GLU A 302 -0.90 20.79 9.45
C GLU A 302 -1.04 19.87 8.23
N GLY A 303 -0.93 18.55 8.38
CA GLY A 303 -1.02 17.60 7.27
C GLY A 303 -2.31 17.70 6.44
N TRP A 304 -3.41 18.18 7.05
CA TRP A 304 -4.67 18.42 6.38
C TRP A 304 -4.61 19.55 5.32
N GLN A 305 -3.66 20.48 5.43
CA GLN A 305 -3.54 21.64 4.53
C GLN A 305 -3.02 21.21 3.15
N TYR A 306 -2.15 20.21 3.11
CA TYR A 306 -1.41 19.79 1.92
C TYR A 306 -2.30 19.36 0.73
N ALA A 307 -3.47 18.79 0.99
CA ALA A 307 -4.42 18.47 -0.06
C ALA A 307 -5.27 19.67 -0.48
N MET A 308 -5.47 20.65 0.43
CA MET A 308 -6.28 21.84 0.15
C MET A 308 -5.52 22.90 -0.66
N ASP A 309 -4.22 23.06 -0.41
CA ASP A 309 -3.36 24.00 -1.10
C ASP A 309 -2.75 23.45 -2.40
N GLY A 310 -2.95 22.17 -2.66
CA GLY A 310 -2.49 21.50 -3.88
C GLY A 310 -1.10 20.89 -3.79
N THR A 311 -0.41 20.96 -2.67
CA THR A 311 0.94 20.39 -2.46
C THR A 311 1.02 18.92 -2.83
N THR A 312 -0.04 18.12 -2.54
CA THR A 312 -0.07 16.68 -2.80
C THR A 312 -0.74 16.27 -4.11
N THR A 313 -1.06 17.23 -5.00
CA THR A 313 -1.58 16.93 -6.35
C THR A 313 -0.48 16.44 -7.29
N LEU A 314 -0.82 15.92 -8.48
CA LEU A 314 0.18 15.48 -9.46
C LEU A 314 1.14 16.58 -9.91
N ASP A 315 0.69 17.82 -9.90
CA ASP A 315 1.48 18.99 -10.27
C ASP A 315 2.01 19.75 -9.03
N GLY A 316 1.82 19.16 -7.83
CA GLY A 316 2.23 19.73 -6.55
C GLY A 316 3.70 19.48 -6.23
N GLU A 317 4.16 20.02 -5.10
CA GLU A 317 5.55 19.96 -4.65
C GLU A 317 5.91 18.55 -4.15
N LEU A 318 4.93 17.83 -3.55
CA LEU A 318 5.05 16.43 -3.10
C LEU A 318 3.83 15.63 -3.59
N PRO A 319 3.83 15.10 -4.81
CA PRO A 319 2.74 14.25 -5.29
C PRO A 319 2.50 13.04 -4.39
N VAL A 320 1.26 12.89 -3.89
CA VAL A 320 0.87 11.80 -3.01
C VAL A 320 -0.27 11.00 -3.61
N ASN A 321 -0.14 9.66 -3.56
CA ASN A 321 -1.16 8.74 -4.06
C ASN A 321 -1.49 8.98 -5.53
N THR A 322 -0.46 9.08 -6.37
CA THR A 322 -0.58 9.27 -7.82
C THR A 322 -1.35 8.13 -8.48
N SER A 323 -1.33 6.94 -7.87
CA SER A 323 -2.14 5.79 -8.26
C SER A 323 -3.65 6.00 -8.11
N GLY A 324 -4.07 6.97 -7.30
CA GLY A 324 -5.42 7.17 -6.79
C GLY A 324 -5.60 6.72 -5.33
N GLY A 325 -4.51 6.27 -4.69
CA GLY A 325 -4.50 5.76 -3.32
C GLY A 325 -5.41 4.55 -3.12
N LEU A 326 -5.49 4.06 -1.91
CA LEU A 326 -6.41 2.99 -1.54
C LEU A 326 -7.86 3.44 -1.71
N LYS A 327 -8.10 4.74 -1.53
CA LYS A 327 -9.41 5.38 -1.62
C LYS A 327 -10.08 5.18 -2.97
N ALA A 328 -9.34 5.30 -4.08
CA ALA A 328 -9.92 5.26 -5.42
C ALA A 328 -9.30 4.17 -6.30
N ARG A 329 -8.00 3.87 -6.17
CA ARG A 329 -7.40 2.72 -6.84
C ARG A 329 -8.02 1.42 -6.33
N GLY A 330 -8.26 1.31 -5.01
CA GLY A 330 -8.77 0.13 -4.34
C GLY A 330 -7.77 -0.44 -3.32
N HIS A 331 -8.28 -1.30 -2.43
CA HIS A 331 -7.53 -1.84 -1.29
C HIS A 331 -7.68 -3.36 -1.14
N PRO A 332 -7.16 -4.17 -2.08
CA PRO A 332 -7.00 -5.61 -1.82
C PRO A 332 -5.92 -5.77 -0.76
N LEU A 333 -6.28 -6.28 0.43
CA LEU A 333 -5.46 -6.17 1.65
C LEU A 333 -4.04 -6.71 1.48
N GLY A 334 -3.89 -7.91 0.92
CA GLY A 334 -2.58 -8.52 0.66
C GLY A 334 -1.79 -7.86 -0.47
N ALA A 335 -2.46 -7.24 -1.44
CA ALA A 335 -1.81 -6.65 -2.60
C ALA A 335 -1.38 -5.19 -2.40
N THR A 336 -1.99 -4.48 -1.46
CA THR A 336 -1.88 -3.01 -1.36
C THR A 336 -0.45 -2.51 -1.25
N GLY A 337 0.36 -3.05 -0.33
CA GLY A 337 1.75 -2.59 -0.15
C GLY A 337 2.63 -2.91 -1.37
N VAL A 338 2.37 -4.04 -2.04
CA VAL A 338 3.05 -4.38 -3.30
C VAL A 338 2.63 -3.41 -4.41
N ALA A 339 1.33 -3.09 -4.52
CA ALA A 339 0.81 -2.15 -5.51
C ALA A 339 1.27 -0.69 -5.29
N GLN A 340 1.52 -0.28 -4.04
CA GLN A 340 2.17 1.00 -3.74
C GLN A 340 3.59 1.02 -4.33
N ALA A 341 4.38 -0.02 -4.11
CA ALA A 341 5.72 -0.11 -4.66
C ALA A 341 5.72 -0.27 -6.20
N VAL A 342 4.72 -0.93 -6.79
CA VAL A 342 4.52 -0.97 -8.25
C VAL A 342 4.28 0.44 -8.82
N GLU A 343 3.48 1.27 -8.15
CA GLU A 343 3.26 2.65 -8.60
C GLU A 343 4.56 3.46 -8.56
N ILE A 344 5.29 3.40 -7.44
CA ILE A 344 6.60 4.09 -7.33
C ILE A 344 7.56 3.57 -8.40
N TYR A 345 7.67 2.25 -8.60
CA TYR A 345 8.48 1.68 -9.68
C TYR A 345 8.11 2.26 -11.05
N GLN A 346 6.81 2.34 -11.38
CA GLN A 346 6.34 2.89 -12.66
C GLN A 346 6.66 4.37 -12.82
N GLN A 347 6.60 5.14 -11.74
CA GLN A 347 6.97 6.56 -11.73
C GLN A 347 8.47 6.74 -12.01
N LEU A 348 9.32 6.03 -11.27
CA LEU A 348 10.78 6.10 -11.41
C LEU A 348 11.27 5.58 -12.78
N MET A 349 10.57 4.59 -13.36
CA MET A 349 10.84 4.06 -14.69
C MET A 349 10.24 4.89 -15.85
N GLY A 350 9.53 5.99 -15.56
CA GLY A 350 8.88 6.81 -16.57
C GLY A 350 7.72 6.13 -17.31
N THR A 351 7.10 5.11 -16.72
CA THR A 351 6.06 4.27 -17.34
C THR A 351 4.66 4.47 -16.75
N ALA A 352 4.47 5.44 -15.85
CA ALA A 352 3.19 5.72 -15.20
C ALA A 352 2.14 6.38 -16.13
N GLY A 353 2.49 6.74 -17.35
CA GLY A 353 1.59 7.24 -18.38
C GLY A 353 1.00 8.61 -18.02
N LYS A 354 -0.35 8.74 -17.96
CA LYS A 354 -1.00 10.04 -17.73
C LYS A 354 -0.85 10.59 -16.31
N ARG A 355 -0.34 9.79 -15.37
CA ARG A 355 -0.10 10.19 -13.98
C ARG A 355 1.39 10.34 -13.68
N GLN A 356 2.24 10.29 -14.73
CA GLN A 356 3.67 10.46 -14.61
C GLN A 356 4.02 11.82 -13.99
N VAL A 357 4.88 11.79 -12.97
CA VAL A 357 5.52 12.95 -12.36
C VAL A 357 7.04 12.83 -12.52
N GLU A 358 7.78 13.91 -12.37
CA GLU A 358 9.23 13.88 -12.31
C GLU A 358 9.64 13.44 -10.90
N ALA A 359 10.35 12.32 -10.80
CA ALA A 359 10.76 11.76 -9.52
C ALA A 359 11.99 10.85 -9.67
N GLU A 360 12.91 10.94 -8.74
CA GLU A 360 14.08 10.08 -8.58
C GLU A 360 13.99 9.25 -7.29
N VAL A 361 13.29 9.77 -6.27
CA VAL A 361 13.12 9.14 -4.96
C VAL A 361 11.63 9.00 -4.62
N GLY A 362 11.19 7.78 -4.33
CA GLY A 362 9.81 7.50 -3.95
C GLY A 362 9.69 6.77 -2.61
N LEU A 363 8.66 7.14 -1.84
CA LEU A 363 8.32 6.54 -0.56
C LEU A 363 7.04 5.71 -0.66
N THR A 364 7.02 4.54 -0.03
CA THR A 364 5.78 3.80 0.24
C THR A 364 5.55 3.64 1.73
N CYS A 365 4.29 3.69 2.15
CA CYS A 365 3.88 3.36 3.51
C CYS A 365 2.70 2.40 3.49
N ASN A 366 2.88 1.21 4.04
CA ASN A 366 1.83 0.20 4.15
C ASN A 366 1.48 -0.06 5.61
N VAL A 367 0.23 0.23 5.98
CA VAL A 367 -0.27 0.23 7.35
C VAL A 367 -1.23 -0.93 7.59
N GLY A 368 -1.09 -1.62 8.72
CA GLY A 368 -2.01 -2.65 9.18
C GLY A 368 -2.83 -2.18 10.39
N GLY A 369 -4.11 -2.56 10.40
CA GLY A 369 -5.05 -2.10 11.40
C GLY A 369 -5.18 -0.57 11.41
N PHE A 370 -5.21 0.04 12.57
CA PHE A 370 -5.16 1.50 12.73
C PHE A 370 -3.75 1.94 13.19
N GLY A 371 -2.71 1.64 12.38
CA GLY A 371 -1.32 1.94 12.70
C GLY A 371 -0.63 0.92 13.60
N ASN A 372 -1.18 -0.27 13.77
CA ASN A 372 -0.64 -1.29 14.69
C ASN A 372 0.67 -1.92 14.21
N CYS A 373 0.82 -2.03 12.91
CA CYS A 373 2.04 -2.45 12.24
C CYS A 373 2.20 -1.67 10.92
N VAL A 374 3.40 -1.31 10.60
CA VAL A 374 3.72 -0.47 9.45
C VAL A 374 4.98 -1.00 8.78
N THR A 375 5.03 -0.91 7.47
CA THR A 375 6.26 -1.05 6.69
C THR A 375 6.38 0.17 5.78
N SER A 376 7.51 0.86 5.87
CA SER A 376 7.90 1.96 5.00
C SER A 376 9.07 1.54 4.11
N ALA A 377 9.06 1.96 2.85
CA ALA A 377 10.15 1.67 1.93
C ALA A 377 10.50 2.86 1.05
N VAL A 378 11.78 3.07 0.82
CA VAL A 378 12.37 4.06 -0.10
C VAL A 378 12.85 3.32 -1.34
N LEU A 379 12.43 3.80 -2.50
CA LEU A 379 12.84 3.32 -3.80
C LEU A 379 13.50 4.47 -4.57
N GLU A 380 14.58 4.19 -5.28
CA GLU A 380 15.36 5.17 -6.03
C GLU A 380 15.59 4.69 -7.47
N ALA A 381 15.57 5.61 -8.43
CA ALA A 381 16.01 5.32 -9.78
C ALA A 381 17.50 4.92 -9.77
N ALA A 382 17.87 3.83 -10.45
CA ALA A 382 19.28 3.47 -10.55
C ALA A 382 20.02 4.44 -11.47
N GLU A 383 21.22 4.89 -11.03
CA GLU A 383 22.14 5.70 -11.82
C GLU A 383 22.89 4.88 -12.90
#